data_473a48bb4e9435b991c38ffeb0e517d0
#
_entry.id   473a48bb4e9435b991c38ffeb0e517d0
#
_cell.length_a   1.000
_cell.length_b   1.000
_cell.length_c   1.000
_cell.angle_alpha   90.00
_cell.angle_beta   90.00
_cell.angle_gamma   90.00
#
_symmetry.space_group_name_H-M   'P 1'
#
loop_
_entity.id
_entity.type
_entity.pdbx_description
1 polymer ?
#
loop_
_entity_poly.entity_id
_entity_poly.type
_entity_poly.pdbx_seq_one_letter_code
_entity_poly.pdbx_strand_id
1 'polypeptide(L)'
;MVTPRTGWYTAEVNGVPVGSPHVLREYALLADGQRGALVGPRGDISWMCAPDWDSDAVFASLLGGHGMYAVAPTGPFVWGGYYESGSLIWRSRWVSGSSVIESREALAFPGWSRQAVLLRRIVAVHGDAEVEVVLAPAAGFGAHPAREPTRDHDGVWTARLGPLRLRWSGASWAAPDRGPGGPFWAGRITVPAGGHHDLVLELSAGRLPPQPPDPDFLWDETADGWRRHVPAMAPTVADRDAGHAYAVLRGMTAASGGMVAAATTSLPERADQGENYDYRYVWIRDQCLAGQAVAAAGGTRLLDDMVDFVTERLCAEGARLAPAYTVGGDPVPEPHPLDMPGYPGAEPLTGNRVCEQFQLDTFGEILLFLAAAGRGDRLSEEHRRAVQMAVSVIAEQHERPDAGIWELDNRHWTHSRLTCAAGLRAVAACSATGADAPVCSALADTLIAAASRDSLHPSGRWQRAPHLPGVDAALLLPMIRGALPVDDPRYPATFDAVAAELCDDFYVYRFRHDERALEVTEGAFLFCGFTMAMAAAQLGRPVTAMRYFERNRAACGTPGLFAEEFDIRQRQLRGNLPQAFVHAMLLESAIRLAPLGK
;
A
#
# COMPACT_ATOMS: atom_id res chain seq x y z
N MET A 1 28.34 -8.77 -23.35
CA MET A 1 28.00 -9.99 -22.60
C MET A 1 28.58 -9.84 -21.21
N VAL A 2 27.76 -9.33 -20.26
CA VAL A 2 28.13 -9.28 -18.85
C VAL A 2 27.59 -10.56 -18.25
N THR A 3 28.48 -11.42 -17.79
CA THR A 3 28.13 -12.64 -17.05
C THR A 3 27.42 -12.24 -15.76
N PRO A 4 26.23 -12.78 -15.45
CA PRO A 4 25.57 -12.50 -14.16
C PRO A 4 26.49 -13.02 -13.04
N ARG A 5 26.78 -12.16 -12.07
CA ARG A 5 27.41 -12.57 -10.81
C ARG A 5 26.39 -13.38 -10.00
N THR A 6 26.42 -14.70 -10.18
CA THR A 6 25.70 -15.65 -9.32
C THR A 6 26.41 -15.73 -7.98
N GLY A 7 25.90 -15.03 -6.98
CA GLY A 7 26.39 -15.06 -5.61
C GLY A 7 25.23 -15.13 -4.61
N TRP A 8 24.34 -16.14 -4.76
CA TRP A 8 23.24 -16.37 -3.83
C TRP A 8 23.66 -17.39 -2.76
N TYR A 9 23.02 -17.31 -1.59
CA TYR A 9 23.18 -18.31 -0.53
C TYR A 9 22.98 -19.71 -1.11
N THR A 10 23.92 -20.61 -0.86
CA THR A 10 23.86 -22.01 -1.30
C THR A 10 22.91 -22.87 -0.45
N ALA A 11 22.12 -22.28 0.45
CA ALA A 11 21.03 -22.97 1.10
C ALA A 11 19.90 -23.16 0.09
N GLU A 12 19.72 -24.36 -0.38
CA GLU A 12 18.59 -24.76 -1.21
C GLU A 12 17.52 -25.36 -0.31
N VAL A 13 16.33 -24.74 -0.30
CA VAL A 13 15.14 -25.38 0.24
C VAL A 13 14.42 -26.02 -0.95
N ASN A 14 14.39 -27.37 -0.96
CA ASN A 14 13.81 -28.17 -2.05
C ASN A 14 14.42 -27.91 -3.45
N GLY A 15 15.74 -27.70 -3.52
CA GLY A 15 16.44 -27.47 -4.80
C GLY A 15 16.25 -26.09 -5.41
N VAL A 16 15.65 -25.15 -4.69
CA VAL A 16 15.52 -23.75 -5.11
C VAL A 16 16.38 -22.88 -4.19
N PRO A 17 17.21 -21.99 -4.74
CA PRO A 17 18.01 -21.07 -3.93
C PRO A 17 17.10 -20.25 -3.01
N VAL A 18 17.41 -20.27 -1.73
CA VAL A 18 16.71 -19.43 -0.74
C VAL A 18 17.04 -17.97 -1.08
N GLY A 19 15.98 -17.16 -1.32
CA GLY A 19 16.11 -15.74 -1.67
C GLY A 19 15.79 -15.40 -3.14
N SER A 20 15.38 -16.38 -3.98
CA SER A 20 14.80 -16.04 -5.29
C SER A 20 13.41 -15.40 -5.10
N PRO A 21 13.11 -14.26 -5.75
CA PRO A 21 11.81 -13.61 -5.62
C PRO A 21 10.69 -14.49 -6.20
N HIS A 22 9.51 -14.37 -5.60
CA HIS A 22 8.27 -14.95 -6.10
C HIS A 22 7.51 -13.94 -6.97
N VAL A 23 6.47 -14.39 -7.64
CA VAL A 23 5.53 -13.48 -8.28
C VAL A 23 4.80 -12.65 -7.21
N LEU A 24 4.59 -11.36 -7.46
CA LEU A 24 4.13 -10.39 -6.44
C LEU A 24 2.80 -10.78 -5.78
N ARG A 25 1.89 -11.43 -6.52
CA ARG A 25 0.60 -11.88 -6.01
C ARG A 25 0.66 -12.98 -4.93
N GLU A 26 1.83 -13.56 -4.67
CA GLU A 26 2.02 -14.62 -3.67
C GLU A 26 2.60 -14.11 -2.34
N TYR A 27 3.00 -12.86 -2.26
CA TYR A 27 3.48 -12.26 -1.02
C TYR A 27 2.34 -11.84 -0.10
N ALA A 28 2.50 -12.13 1.20
CA ALA A 28 1.66 -11.61 2.27
C ALA A 28 2.36 -10.45 2.99
N LEU A 29 1.60 -9.45 3.44
CA LEU A 29 2.08 -8.33 4.25
C LEU A 29 1.88 -8.63 5.74
N LEU A 30 2.93 -8.47 6.52
CA LEU A 30 2.85 -8.25 7.97
C LEU A 30 3.11 -6.77 8.21
N ALA A 31 2.26 -6.08 8.97
CA ALA A 31 2.49 -4.67 9.30
C ALA A 31 1.99 -4.34 10.69
N ASP A 32 2.64 -3.35 11.33
CA ASP A 32 2.33 -2.93 12.70
C ASP A 32 1.95 -1.44 12.81
N GLY A 33 1.83 -0.76 11.68
CA GLY A 33 1.61 0.68 11.56
C GLY A 33 2.90 1.48 11.41
N GLN A 34 4.03 1.01 11.95
CA GLN A 34 5.32 1.72 11.83
C GLN A 34 6.18 1.18 10.69
N ARG A 35 5.99 -0.08 10.34
CA ARG A 35 6.75 -0.80 9.31
C ARG A 35 5.98 -2.02 8.82
N GLY A 36 6.53 -2.63 7.73
CA GLY A 36 5.98 -3.85 7.19
C GLY A 36 7.05 -4.82 6.70
N ALA A 37 6.64 -6.08 6.58
CA ALA A 37 7.44 -7.16 6.03
C ALA A 37 6.63 -7.96 5.02
N LEU A 38 7.28 -8.45 3.95
CA LEU A 38 6.66 -9.32 2.96
C LEU A 38 7.12 -10.77 3.16
N VAL A 39 6.14 -11.66 3.26
CA VAL A 39 6.34 -13.11 3.44
C VAL A 39 5.97 -13.83 2.16
N GLY A 40 6.90 -14.60 1.62
CA GLY A 40 6.69 -15.46 0.45
C GLY A 40 6.14 -16.85 0.80
N PRO A 41 5.76 -17.64 -0.24
CA PRO A 41 5.16 -18.97 -0.06
C PRO A 41 6.06 -20.00 0.61
N ARG A 42 7.38 -19.77 0.63
CA ARG A 42 8.34 -20.62 1.36
C ARG A 42 8.53 -20.20 2.82
N GLY A 43 7.68 -19.29 3.34
CA GLY A 43 7.85 -18.71 4.66
C GLY A 43 9.09 -17.81 4.77
N ASP A 44 9.56 -17.31 3.66
CA ASP A 44 10.69 -16.39 3.54
C ASP A 44 10.20 -14.95 3.69
N ILE A 45 10.65 -14.26 4.72
CA ILE A 45 10.54 -12.80 4.79
C ILE A 45 11.67 -12.24 3.95
N SER A 46 11.31 -11.72 2.78
CA SER A 46 12.24 -11.27 1.75
C SER A 46 12.36 -9.75 1.66
N TRP A 47 11.46 -9.03 2.36
CA TRP A 47 11.47 -7.57 2.46
C TRP A 47 11.05 -7.12 3.85
N MET A 48 11.80 -6.22 4.45
CA MET A 48 11.44 -5.52 5.68
C MET A 48 12.36 -4.32 5.90
N CYS A 49 11.79 -3.13 6.07
CA CYS A 49 12.50 -1.93 6.53
C CYS A 49 12.40 -1.81 8.06
N ALA A 50 13.42 -1.23 8.71
CA ALA A 50 13.43 -0.97 10.14
C ALA A 50 14.40 0.16 10.49
N PRO A 51 14.06 1.07 11.44
CA PRO A 51 12.91 0.99 12.35
C PRO A 51 11.56 1.41 11.78
N ASP A 52 11.52 2.20 10.71
CA ASP A 52 10.32 2.79 10.14
C ASP A 52 10.13 2.38 8.66
N TRP A 53 9.01 2.77 8.03
CA TRP A 53 8.67 2.43 6.64
C TRP A 53 9.72 2.86 5.63
N ASP A 54 10.20 4.09 5.75
CA ASP A 54 11.16 4.74 4.86
C ASP A 54 12.63 4.53 5.27
N SER A 55 12.85 3.72 6.32
CA SER A 55 14.20 3.29 6.71
C SER A 55 14.80 2.30 5.72
N ASP A 56 16.11 2.11 5.81
CA ASP A 56 16.81 1.10 5.04
C ASP A 56 16.32 -0.32 5.36
N ALA A 57 16.30 -1.18 4.35
CA ALA A 57 15.87 -2.55 4.54
C ALA A 57 16.88 -3.36 5.36
N VAL A 58 16.35 -4.24 6.23
CA VAL A 58 17.08 -5.28 6.97
C VAL A 58 16.98 -6.62 6.26
N PHE A 59 15.88 -6.84 5.55
CA PHE A 59 15.70 -7.95 4.62
C PHE A 59 15.43 -7.37 3.23
N ALA A 60 16.29 -7.66 2.27
CA ALA A 60 16.27 -7.06 0.92
C ALA A 60 16.36 -8.10 -0.20
N SER A 61 16.18 -9.39 0.09
CA SER A 61 16.28 -10.46 -0.91
C SER A 61 15.21 -10.34 -2.01
N LEU A 62 14.10 -9.65 -1.76
CA LEU A 62 13.10 -9.30 -2.78
C LEU A 62 13.71 -8.53 -3.96
N LEU A 63 14.63 -7.63 -3.69
CA LEU A 63 15.36 -6.84 -4.69
C LEU A 63 16.73 -7.43 -5.04
N GLY A 64 16.94 -8.70 -4.71
CA GLY A 64 18.22 -9.35 -4.97
C GLY A 64 19.35 -8.92 -4.05
N GLY A 65 19.06 -8.18 -2.99
CA GLY A 65 20.03 -7.81 -1.95
C GLY A 65 20.20 -8.89 -0.89
N HIS A 66 21.02 -8.57 0.11
CA HIS A 66 21.20 -9.44 1.27
C HIS A 66 20.12 -9.23 2.32
N GLY A 67 19.95 -10.23 3.15
CA GLY A 67 18.99 -10.20 4.25
C GLY A 67 17.70 -10.95 3.96
N MET A 68 17.42 -11.96 4.83
CA MET A 68 16.19 -12.74 4.79
C MET A 68 15.95 -13.47 6.11
N TYR A 69 14.71 -13.87 6.36
CA TYR A 69 14.34 -14.73 7.47
C TYR A 69 13.31 -15.77 7.02
N ALA A 70 13.72 -17.04 6.90
CA ALA A 70 12.89 -18.13 6.42
C ALA A 70 12.55 -19.14 7.51
N VAL A 71 11.32 -19.67 7.46
CA VAL A 71 10.85 -20.86 8.17
C VAL A 71 10.09 -21.71 7.19
N ALA A 72 10.60 -22.87 6.81
CA ALA A 72 10.02 -23.71 5.76
C ALA A 72 10.06 -25.21 6.16
N PRO A 73 9.11 -26.04 5.68
CA PRO A 73 9.21 -27.49 5.83
C PRO A 73 10.48 -28.05 5.20
N THR A 74 11.08 -29.09 5.82
CA THR A 74 12.30 -29.72 5.33
C THR A 74 12.10 -30.59 4.10
N GLY A 75 10.86 -31.02 3.80
CA GLY A 75 10.50 -31.85 2.65
C GLY A 75 9.68 -31.09 1.60
N PRO A 76 9.32 -31.73 0.47
CA PRO A 76 8.41 -31.16 -0.50
C PRO A 76 7.03 -30.84 0.09
N PHE A 77 6.43 -29.71 -0.30
CA PHE A 77 5.15 -29.28 0.23
C PHE A 77 4.27 -28.62 -0.85
N VAL A 78 2.98 -28.58 -0.57
CA VAL A 78 2.00 -27.71 -1.23
C VAL A 78 1.70 -26.57 -0.28
N TRP A 79 1.71 -25.34 -0.82
CA TRP A 79 1.52 -24.12 -0.04
C TRP A 79 0.10 -23.55 -0.20
N GLY A 80 -0.37 -22.94 0.87
CA GLY A 80 -1.51 -22.04 0.94
C GLY A 80 -1.36 -21.12 2.14
N GLY A 81 -2.32 -20.24 2.34
CA GLY A 81 -2.30 -19.36 3.50
C GLY A 81 -3.53 -18.48 3.56
N TYR A 82 -3.70 -17.80 4.70
CA TYR A 82 -4.82 -16.91 4.94
C TYR A 82 -4.50 -15.94 6.08
N TYR A 83 -5.15 -14.78 6.06
CA TYR A 83 -5.13 -13.86 7.21
C TYR A 83 -6.19 -14.23 8.24
N GLU A 84 -5.87 -14.06 9.53
CA GLU A 84 -6.87 -14.00 10.57
C GLU A 84 -7.78 -12.79 10.32
N SER A 85 -9.08 -13.00 10.44
CA SER A 85 -10.09 -12.00 10.06
C SER A 85 -9.86 -10.64 10.72
N GLY A 86 -9.89 -9.56 9.93
CA GLY A 86 -9.71 -8.19 10.42
C GLY A 86 -8.30 -7.90 10.95
N SER A 87 -7.28 -8.59 10.45
CA SER A 87 -5.90 -8.40 10.90
C SER A 87 -4.90 -8.59 9.78
N LEU A 88 -3.63 -8.24 10.04
CA LEU A 88 -2.47 -8.64 9.24
C LEU A 88 -1.65 -9.73 9.97
N ILE A 89 -2.33 -10.60 10.70
CA ILE A 89 -1.77 -11.86 11.20
C ILE A 89 -1.92 -12.90 10.09
N TRP A 90 -0.81 -13.28 9.48
CA TRP A 90 -0.78 -14.24 8.39
C TRP A 90 -0.57 -15.66 8.91
N ARG A 91 -1.18 -16.64 8.27
CA ARG A 91 -0.92 -18.08 8.48
C ARG A 91 -0.48 -18.70 7.16
N SER A 92 0.83 -18.90 7.03
CA SER A 92 1.38 -19.78 6.02
C SER A 92 1.02 -21.22 6.37
N ARG A 93 0.48 -21.97 5.44
CA ARG A 93 0.09 -23.38 5.64
C ARG A 93 0.71 -24.24 4.58
N TRP A 94 1.39 -25.28 5.03
CA TRP A 94 2.05 -26.26 4.18
C TRP A 94 1.52 -27.66 4.43
N VAL A 95 1.24 -28.38 3.34
CA VAL A 95 0.93 -29.82 3.38
C VAL A 95 2.14 -30.55 2.83
N SER A 96 2.82 -31.32 3.67
CA SER A 96 4.04 -32.05 3.38
C SER A 96 3.84 -33.53 3.69
N GLY A 97 3.60 -34.36 2.68
CA GLY A 97 3.29 -35.78 2.88
C GLY A 97 2.05 -35.98 3.76
N SER A 98 2.24 -36.54 4.96
CA SER A 98 1.18 -36.76 5.95
C SER A 98 1.06 -35.62 6.97
N SER A 99 1.93 -34.60 6.91
CA SER A 99 1.97 -33.51 7.88
C SER A 99 1.28 -32.25 7.35
N VAL A 100 0.60 -31.53 8.25
CA VAL A 100 0.07 -30.19 8.01
C VAL A 100 0.72 -29.25 9.01
N ILE A 101 1.50 -28.31 8.48
CA ILE A 101 2.30 -27.35 9.26
C ILE A 101 1.74 -25.96 9.02
N GLU A 102 1.58 -25.16 10.06
CA GLU A 102 1.30 -23.72 9.95
C GLU A 102 2.43 -22.90 10.59
N SER A 103 2.75 -21.76 9.96
CA SER A 103 3.48 -20.67 10.59
C SER A 103 2.53 -19.50 10.76
N ARG A 104 2.19 -19.16 12.00
CA ARG A 104 1.46 -17.95 12.36
C ARG A 104 2.46 -16.83 12.46
N GLU A 105 2.25 -15.73 11.73
CA GLU A 105 3.25 -14.70 11.51
C GLU A 105 2.64 -13.30 11.66
N ALA A 106 3.31 -12.43 12.40
CA ALA A 106 2.89 -11.04 12.59
C ALA A 106 4.08 -10.15 12.97
N LEU A 107 3.99 -8.86 12.67
CA LEU A 107 4.63 -7.84 13.47
C LEU A 107 3.72 -7.55 14.68
N ALA A 108 4.29 -7.44 15.88
CA ALA A 108 3.53 -7.16 17.10
C ALA A 108 2.80 -5.81 16.96
N PHE A 109 1.47 -5.83 17.13
CA PHE A 109 0.60 -4.70 16.84
C PHE A 109 -0.14 -4.18 18.09
N PRO A 110 -0.25 -2.84 18.26
CA PRO A 110 0.36 -1.77 17.47
C PRO A 110 1.87 -1.69 17.64
N GLY A 111 2.56 -1.28 16.57
CA GLY A 111 4.02 -1.17 16.57
C GLY A 111 4.56 -0.10 17.50
N TRP A 112 5.74 -0.35 18.07
CA TRP A 112 6.48 0.66 18.83
C TRP A 112 7.41 1.46 17.91
N SER A 113 7.50 2.75 18.14
CA SER A 113 8.52 3.57 17.48
C SER A 113 9.92 3.02 17.82
N ARG A 114 10.81 2.95 16.83
CA ARG A 114 12.21 2.52 16.98
C ARG A 114 12.45 1.05 17.35
N GLN A 115 11.41 0.22 17.53
CA GLN A 115 11.56 -1.19 17.82
C GLN A 115 10.54 -2.02 17.02
N ALA A 116 11.04 -2.90 16.17
CA ALA A 116 10.25 -3.93 15.49
C ALA A 116 10.28 -5.23 16.31
N VAL A 117 9.14 -5.90 16.43
CA VAL A 117 9.03 -7.23 17.02
C VAL A 117 8.29 -8.13 16.05
N LEU A 118 9.00 -9.07 15.47
CA LEU A 118 8.47 -10.05 14.53
C LEU A 118 8.21 -11.37 15.26
N LEU A 119 6.97 -11.81 15.18
CA LEU A 119 6.46 -13.03 15.82
C LEU A 119 6.28 -14.11 14.78
N ARG A 120 6.78 -15.33 15.06
CA ARG A 120 6.52 -16.52 14.25
C ARG A 120 6.23 -17.68 15.19
N ARG A 121 5.04 -18.31 15.03
CA ARG A 121 4.64 -19.51 15.78
C ARG A 121 4.47 -20.67 14.81
N ILE A 122 5.36 -21.65 14.91
CA ILE A 122 5.29 -22.90 14.15
C ILE A 122 4.30 -23.82 14.85
N VAL A 123 3.28 -24.28 14.14
CA VAL A 123 2.23 -25.14 14.69
C VAL A 123 2.19 -26.45 13.92
N ALA A 124 2.31 -27.58 14.64
CA ALA A 124 2.14 -28.92 14.11
C ALA A 124 0.64 -29.29 14.10
N VAL A 125 -0.10 -28.88 13.05
CA VAL A 125 -1.56 -29.06 12.96
C VAL A 125 -1.93 -30.54 12.83
N HIS A 126 -1.16 -31.30 12.03
CA HIS A 126 -1.32 -32.73 11.86
C HIS A 126 0.04 -33.38 11.59
N GLY A 127 0.36 -34.46 12.30
CA GLY A 127 1.71 -35.03 12.29
C GLY A 127 2.74 -34.08 12.90
N ASP A 128 3.98 -34.52 13.00
CA ASP A 128 5.08 -33.67 13.47
C ASP A 128 5.45 -32.61 12.42
N ALA A 129 5.79 -31.41 12.88
CA ALA A 129 6.26 -30.34 12.02
C ALA A 129 7.80 -30.31 11.99
N GLU A 130 8.39 -30.80 10.91
CA GLU A 130 9.82 -30.70 10.67
C GLU A 130 10.11 -29.47 9.79
N VAL A 131 10.75 -28.45 10.35
CA VAL A 131 11.04 -27.21 9.65
C VAL A 131 12.52 -26.85 9.73
N GLU A 132 13.00 -26.21 8.67
CA GLU A 132 14.30 -25.54 8.64
C GLU A 132 14.08 -24.04 8.83
N VAL A 133 14.94 -23.44 9.66
CA VAL A 133 14.90 -22.02 9.97
C VAL A 133 16.23 -21.39 9.61
N VAL A 134 16.18 -20.27 8.87
CA VAL A 134 17.37 -19.49 8.48
C VAL A 134 17.11 -18.03 8.80
N LEU A 135 17.96 -17.42 9.62
CA LEU A 135 17.96 -15.99 9.91
C LEU A 135 19.29 -15.38 9.43
N ALA A 136 19.24 -14.61 8.37
CA ALA A 136 20.39 -13.94 7.74
C ALA A 136 20.11 -12.42 7.61
N PRO A 137 20.17 -11.63 8.70
CA PRO A 137 19.81 -10.23 8.68
C PRO A 137 21.00 -9.38 8.23
N ALA A 138 20.73 -8.33 7.42
CA ALA A 138 21.75 -7.37 6.98
C ALA A 138 21.09 -6.00 6.76
N ALA A 139 21.23 -5.08 7.72
CA ALA A 139 20.66 -3.74 7.63
C ALA A 139 21.37 -2.88 6.55
N GLY A 140 20.78 -1.71 6.22
CA GLY A 140 21.33 -0.80 5.22
C GLY A 140 21.34 -1.43 3.83
N PHE A 141 20.25 -2.11 3.43
CA PHE A 141 20.16 -2.85 2.16
C PHE A 141 21.30 -3.86 1.95
N GLY A 142 21.79 -4.47 3.04
CA GLY A 142 22.88 -5.44 3.01
C GLY A 142 24.27 -4.89 3.40
N ALA A 143 24.43 -3.59 3.54
CA ALA A 143 25.72 -2.96 3.89
C ALA A 143 26.19 -3.29 5.33
N HIS A 144 25.26 -3.63 6.22
CA HIS A 144 25.54 -3.88 7.63
C HIS A 144 25.12 -5.31 8.05
N PRO A 145 25.93 -6.34 7.74
CA PRO A 145 25.69 -7.70 8.21
C PRO A 145 25.78 -7.77 9.76
N ALA A 146 25.27 -8.88 10.31
CA ALA A 146 25.32 -9.11 11.75
C ALA A 146 26.79 -9.13 12.26
N ARG A 147 27.02 -8.44 13.37
CA ARG A 147 28.33 -8.39 14.05
C ARG A 147 28.18 -8.79 15.52
N GLU A 148 29.28 -9.31 16.08
CA GLU A 148 29.37 -9.68 17.51
C GLU A 148 28.21 -10.59 17.96
N PRO A 149 27.92 -11.71 17.24
CA PRO A 149 26.86 -12.60 17.64
C PRO A 149 27.21 -13.26 18.98
N THR A 150 26.35 -13.11 19.98
CA THR A 150 26.48 -13.76 21.28
C THR A 150 25.21 -14.51 21.61
N ARG A 151 25.36 -15.60 22.39
CA ARG A 151 24.24 -16.39 22.92
C ARG A 151 24.36 -16.47 24.42
N ASP A 152 23.31 -16.12 25.12
CA ASP A 152 23.26 -16.21 26.58
C ASP A 152 22.97 -17.65 27.08
N HIS A 153 22.85 -17.83 28.40
CA HIS A 153 22.58 -19.13 29.03
C HIS A 153 21.16 -19.66 28.76
N ASP A 154 20.22 -18.79 28.44
CA ASP A 154 18.84 -19.14 28.06
C ASP A 154 18.70 -19.46 26.58
N GLY A 155 19.82 -19.35 25.82
CA GLY A 155 19.86 -19.63 24.40
C GLY A 155 19.37 -18.48 23.51
N VAL A 156 19.25 -17.27 24.05
CA VAL A 156 18.83 -16.08 23.31
C VAL A 156 20.03 -15.50 22.55
N TRP A 157 19.87 -15.31 21.26
CA TRP A 157 20.88 -14.69 20.42
C TRP A 157 20.78 -13.17 20.41
N THR A 158 21.91 -12.49 20.47
CA THR A 158 22.01 -11.05 20.28
C THR A 158 23.10 -10.70 19.28
N ALA A 159 22.92 -9.61 18.52
CA ALA A 159 23.91 -9.09 17.57
C ALA A 159 23.70 -7.59 17.30
N ARG A 160 24.62 -6.99 16.56
CA ARG A 160 24.49 -5.64 15.99
C ARG A 160 24.34 -5.69 14.48
N LEU A 161 23.47 -4.83 13.95
CA LEU A 161 23.23 -4.63 12.51
C LEU A 161 23.39 -3.12 12.20
N GLY A 162 24.61 -2.65 12.05
CA GLY A 162 24.87 -1.20 11.96
C GLY A 162 24.31 -0.45 13.18
N PRO A 163 23.35 0.47 13.01
CA PRO A 163 22.74 1.20 14.13
C PRO A 163 21.75 0.36 14.94
N LEU A 164 21.26 -0.77 14.41
CA LEU A 164 20.25 -1.61 15.05
C LEU A 164 20.88 -2.63 15.98
N ARG A 165 20.15 -2.97 17.03
CA ARG A 165 20.37 -4.12 17.93
C ARG A 165 19.39 -5.21 17.58
N LEU A 166 19.88 -6.42 17.48
CA LEU A 166 19.09 -7.63 17.27
C LEU A 166 19.04 -8.46 18.53
N ARG A 167 17.86 -9.01 18.86
CA ARG A 167 17.66 -10.12 19.79
C ARG A 167 16.74 -11.15 19.16
N TRP A 168 17.12 -12.43 19.24
CA TRP A 168 16.34 -13.53 18.69
C TRP A 168 16.16 -14.62 19.74
N SER A 169 14.91 -14.81 20.15
CA SER A 169 14.49 -15.77 21.17
C SER A 169 13.83 -17.00 20.56
N GLY A 170 13.82 -18.13 21.28
CA GLY A 170 13.25 -19.39 20.81
C GLY A 170 14.16 -20.21 19.90
N ALA A 171 15.38 -19.73 19.61
CA ALA A 171 16.31 -20.33 18.66
C ALA A 171 17.58 -20.86 19.30
N SER A 172 17.49 -21.44 20.50
CA SER A 172 18.65 -21.97 21.23
C SER A 172 19.39 -23.10 20.51
N TRP A 173 18.72 -23.81 19.62
CA TRP A 173 19.22 -24.89 18.76
C TRP A 173 19.92 -24.38 17.49
N ALA A 174 19.74 -23.11 17.10
CA ALA A 174 20.35 -22.57 15.90
C ALA A 174 21.88 -22.43 16.05
N ALA A 175 22.59 -22.70 14.96
CA ALA A 175 24.03 -22.54 14.88
C ALA A 175 24.40 -21.37 13.97
N PRO A 176 25.43 -20.58 14.32
CA PRO A 176 25.94 -19.53 13.45
C PRO A 176 26.77 -20.12 12.32
N ASP A 177 26.64 -19.54 11.13
CA ASP A 177 27.45 -19.88 9.95
C ASP A 177 27.75 -18.57 9.18
N ARG A 178 28.46 -18.66 8.06
CA ARG A 178 28.84 -17.50 7.24
C ARG A 178 28.49 -17.73 5.77
N GLY A 179 27.79 -16.77 5.20
CA GLY A 179 27.44 -16.73 3.78
C GLY A 179 27.96 -15.45 3.09
N PRO A 180 27.62 -15.25 1.82
CA PRO A 180 28.02 -14.07 1.06
C PRO A 180 27.57 -12.73 1.67
N GLY A 181 26.40 -12.72 2.33
CA GLY A 181 25.84 -11.55 3.03
C GLY A 181 26.31 -11.41 4.48
N GLY A 182 27.30 -12.18 4.92
CA GLY A 182 27.83 -12.16 6.29
C GLY A 182 27.36 -13.32 7.17
N PRO A 183 27.41 -13.17 8.51
CA PRO A 183 26.95 -14.17 9.45
C PRO A 183 25.44 -14.39 9.36
N PHE A 184 25.02 -15.64 9.48
CA PHE A 184 23.63 -16.06 9.58
C PHE A 184 23.47 -17.18 10.59
N TRP A 185 22.25 -17.47 11.00
CA TRP A 185 21.91 -18.59 11.88
C TRP A 185 21.00 -19.55 11.13
N ALA A 186 21.28 -20.84 11.22
CA ALA A 186 20.45 -21.87 10.64
C ALA A 186 20.31 -23.07 11.57
N GLY A 187 19.26 -23.82 11.35
CA GLY A 187 19.04 -25.09 12.05
C GLY A 187 17.68 -25.68 11.74
N ARG A 188 17.45 -26.90 12.25
CA ARG A 188 16.20 -27.64 12.09
C ARG A 188 15.55 -27.86 13.44
N ILE A 189 14.23 -27.83 13.44
CA ILE A 189 13.42 -28.10 14.61
C ILE A 189 12.28 -29.03 14.23
N THR A 190 11.98 -29.97 15.14
CA THR A 190 10.78 -30.80 15.07
C THR A 190 9.83 -30.38 16.17
N VAL A 191 8.62 -29.97 15.79
CA VAL A 191 7.53 -29.67 16.73
C VAL A 191 6.60 -30.88 16.73
N PRO A 192 6.37 -31.52 17.90
CA PRO A 192 5.49 -32.68 17.98
C PRO A 192 4.06 -32.36 17.60
N ALA A 193 3.35 -33.36 17.06
CA ALA A 193 1.95 -33.22 16.64
C ALA A 193 1.05 -32.58 17.71
N GLY A 194 0.30 -31.56 17.34
CA GLY A 194 -0.55 -30.77 18.24
C GLY A 194 0.20 -29.73 19.10
N GLY A 195 1.53 -29.68 19.00
CA GLY A 195 2.36 -28.68 19.67
C GLY A 195 2.62 -27.43 18.85
N HIS A 196 3.28 -26.46 19.47
CA HIS A 196 3.79 -25.26 18.79
C HIS A 196 5.17 -24.85 19.32
N HIS A 197 5.87 -24.00 18.57
CA HIS A 197 7.14 -23.40 18.95
C HIS A 197 7.20 -21.94 18.50
N ASP A 198 7.61 -21.04 19.39
CA ASP A 198 7.68 -19.63 19.14
C ASP A 198 9.10 -19.15 18.84
N LEU A 199 9.20 -18.29 17.86
CA LEU A 199 10.38 -17.53 17.48
C LEU A 199 10.04 -16.04 17.54
N VAL A 200 10.80 -15.25 18.30
CA VAL A 200 10.62 -13.80 18.43
C VAL A 200 11.90 -13.11 18.02
N LEU A 201 11.81 -12.28 16.98
CA LEU A 201 12.91 -11.43 16.50
C LEU A 201 12.61 -9.98 16.85
N GLU A 202 13.50 -9.36 17.60
CA GLU A 202 13.46 -7.94 17.95
C GLU A 202 14.58 -7.19 17.23
N LEU A 203 14.23 -6.07 16.59
CA LEU A 203 15.17 -5.13 15.98
C LEU A 203 14.92 -3.76 16.59
N SER A 204 15.95 -3.12 17.15
CA SER A 204 15.78 -1.85 17.85
C SER A 204 16.90 -0.86 17.54
N ALA A 205 16.54 0.40 17.28
CA ALA A 205 17.47 1.52 17.21
C ALA A 205 17.89 2.04 18.63
N GLY A 206 17.25 1.51 19.69
CA GLY A 206 17.53 1.84 21.08
C GLY A 206 18.08 0.67 21.87
N ARG A 207 18.03 0.78 23.20
CA ARG A 207 18.31 -0.36 24.10
C ARG A 207 17.12 -1.31 24.10
N LEU A 208 17.38 -2.60 23.98
CA LEU A 208 16.38 -3.63 24.23
C LEU A 208 16.13 -3.78 25.73
N PRO A 209 14.91 -4.10 26.17
CA PRO A 209 14.61 -4.47 27.54
C PRO A 209 15.52 -5.61 28.02
N PRO A 210 15.81 -5.72 29.34
CA PRO A 210 16.74 -6.74 29.86
C PRO A 210 16.29 -8.16 29.55
N GLN A 211 14.98 -8.43 29.60
CA GLN A 211 14.40 -9.74 29.31
C GLN A 211 13.71 -9.75 27.96
N PRO A 212 13.76 -10.87 27.19
CA PRO A 212 12.92 -11.06 26.03
C PRO A 212 11.43 -11.05 26.44
N PRO A 213 10.55 -10.58 25.54
CA PRO A 213 9.12 -10.58 25.83
C PRO A 213 8.56 -12.01 25.83
N ASP A 214 7.47 -12.21 26.58
CA ASP A 214 6.69 -13.45 26.57
C ASP A 214 5.93 -13.58 25.23
N PRO A 215 6.13 -14.63 24.44
CA PRO A 215 5.46 -14.80 23.16
C PRO A 215 3.94 -14.90 23.27
N ASP A 216 3.40 -15.61 24.25
CA ASP A 216 1.95 -15.75 24.40
C ASP A 216 1.29 -14.41 24.69
N PHE A 217 1.88 -13.62 25.59
CA PHE A 217 1.42 -12.26 25.85
C PHE A 217 1.43 -11.38 24.59
N LEU A 218 2.51 -11.44 23.79
CA LEU A 218 2.61 -10.66 22.56
C LEU A 218 1.59 -11.08 21.50
N TRP A 219 1.31 -12.39 21.39
CA TRP A 219 0.29 -12.90 20.48
C TRP A 219 -1.11 -12.42 20.86
N ASP A 220 -1.44 -12.46 22.14
CA ASP A 220 -2.73 -12.00 22.66
C ASP A 220 -2.89 -10.50 22.47
N GLU A 221 -1.90 -9.69 22.85
CA GLU A 221 -1.91 -8.23 22.64
C GLU A 221 -2.00 -7.86 21.17
N THR A 222 -1.32 -8.58 20.28
CA THR A 222 -1.38 -8.34 18.83
C THR A 222 -2.78 -8.63 18.28
N ALA A 223 -3.38 -9.76 18.65
CA ALA A 223 -4.74 -10.11 18.22
C ALA A 223 -5.78 -9.13 18.77
N ASP A 224 -5.64 -8.75 20.04
CA ASP A 224 -6.49 -7.74 20.69
C ASP A 224 -6.30 -6.34 20.09
N GLY A 225 -5.07 -6.00 19.76
CA GLY A 225 -4.74 -4.77 19.06
C GLY A 225 -5.50 -4.65 17.75
N TRP A 226 -5.45 -5.66 16.89
CA TRP A 226 -6.20 -5.69 15.64
C TRP A 226 -7.70 -5.58 15.85
N ARG A 227 -8.28 -6.34 16.80
CA ARG A 227 -9.71 -6.27 17.14
C ARG A 227 -10.17 -4.87 17.59
N ARG A 228 -9.31 -4.11 18.25
CA ARG A 228 -9.61 -2.73 18.68
C ARG A 228 -9.50 -1.69 17.56
N HIS A 229 -8.70 -1.97 16.52
CA HIS A 229 -8.38 -0.98 15.48
C HIS A 229 -9.12 -1.21 14.16
N VAL A 230 -9.66 -2.39 13.92
CA VAL A 230 -10.48 -2.68 12.73
C VAL A 230 -11.95 -2.69 13.14
N PRO A 231 -12.77 -1.75 12.64
CA PRO A 231 -14.18 -1.65 13.05
C PRO A 231 -15.01 -2.79 12.48
N ALA A 232 -16.12 -3.11 13.15
CA ALA A 232 -17.18 -3.89 12.55
C ALA A 232 -17.88 -3.03 11.49
N MET A 233 -17.75 -3.41 10.22
CA MET A 233 -18.37 -2.68 9.11
C MET A 233 -19.79 -3.17 8.83
N ALA A 234 -20.62 -2.29 8.26
CA ALA A 234 -21.90 -2.70 7.68
C ALA A 234 -21.64 -3.68 6.52
N PRO A 235 -22.60 -4.60 6.21
CA PRO A 235 -22.46 -5.54 5.11
C PRO A 235 -22.12 -4.84 3.79
N THR A 236 -21.16 -5.40 3.06
CA THR A 236 -20.69 -4.95 1.75
C THR A 236 -20.98 -6.00 0.67
N VAL A 237 -20.57 -5.78 -0.57
CA VAL A 237 -20.62 -6.84 -1.59
C VAL A 237 -19.49 -7.86 -1.46
N ALA A 238 -18.49 -7.59 -0.61
CA ALA A 238 -17.32 -8.44 -0.38
C ALA A 238 -16.76 -8.24 1.04
N ASP A 239 -17.50 -8.64 2.07
CA ASP A 239 -17.21 -8.35 3.49
C ASP A 239 -15.79 -8.72 3.93
N ARG A 240 -15.33 -9.91 3.54
CA ARG A 240 -13.99 -10.39 3.88
C ARG A 240 -12.91 -9.49 3.29
N ASP A 241 -13.04 -9.14 2.01
CA ASP A 241 -12.02 -8.37 1.29
C ASP A 241 -12.05 -6.90 1.70
N ALA A 242 -13.24 -6.36 2.01
CA ALA A 242 -13.39 -5.02 2.59
C ALA A 242 -12.72 -4.93 3.97
N GLY A 243 -12.96 -5.92 4.86
CA GLY A 243 -12.30 -6.00 6.16
C GLY A 243 -10.78 -6.14 6.05
N HIS A 244 -10.31 -6.93 5.09
CA HIS A 244 -8.88 -7.06 4.81
C HIS A 244 -8.28 -5.76 4.26
N ALA A 245 -8.94 -5.11 3.31
CA ALA A 245 -8.49 -3.82 2.78
C ALA A 245 -8.35 -2.76 3.89
N TYR A 246 -9.33 -2.69 4.81
CA TYR A 246 -9.22 -1.80 5.97
C TYR A 246 -8.01 -2.15 6.85
N ALA A 247 -7.76 -3.45 7.12
CA ALA A 247 -6.60 -3.88 7.90
C ALA A 247 -5.27 -3.50 7.21
N VAL A 248 -5.19 -3.60 5.88
CA VAL A 248 -4.03 -3.13 5.10
C VAL A 248 -3.82 -1.63 5.28
N LEU A 249 -4.86 -0.81 5.09
CA LEU A 249 -4.76 0.65 5.29
C LEU A 249 -4.32 0.99 6.72
N ARG A 250 -4.90 0.34 7.73
CA ARG A 250 -4.49 0.55 9.14
C ARG A 250 -3.05 0.13 9.38
N GLY A 251 -2.65 -1.02 8.86
CA GLY A 251 -1.29 -1.55 9.00
C GLY A 251 -0.23 -0.67 8.34
N MET A 252 -0.58 0.02 7.26
CA MET A 252 0.30 0.93 6.51
C MET A 252 0.30 2.37 7.02
N THR A 253 -0.54 2.69 8.02
CA THR A 253 -0.61 4.04 8.61
C THR A 253 0.22 4.11 9.88
N ALA A 254 1.21 4.99 9.92
CA ALA A 254 2.09 5.20 11.07
C ALA A 254 1.36 5.91 12.23
N ALA A 255 1.99 5.93 13.41
CA ALA A 255 1.44 6.62 14.58
C ALA A 255 1.35 8.14 14.38
N SER A 256 2.08 8.70 13.42
CA SER A 256 1.95 10.09 12.97
C SER A 256 0.65 10.37 12.20
N GLY A 257 -0.10 9.34 11.79
CA GLY A 257 -1.22 9.43 10.88
C GLY A 257 -0.84 9.32 9.40
N GLY A 258 0.43 9.38 9.05
CA GLY A 258 0.90 9.24 7.67
C GLY A 258 0.84 7.78 7.18
N MET A 259 0.18 7.55 6.03
CA MET A 259 0.07 6.25 5.38
C MET A 259 1.00 6.19 4.18
N VAL A 260 1.91 5.20 4.15
CA VAL A 260 2.75 5.00 2.96
C VAL A 260 1.95 4.54 1.76
N ALA A 261 2.32 5.00 0.56
CA ALA A 261 1.65 4.61 -0.68
C ALA A 261 1.82 3.11 -0.97
N ALA A 262 3.02 2.56 -0.70
CA ALA A 262 3.26 1.12 -0.72
C ALA A 262 4.34 0.72 0.28
N ALA A 263 4.41 -0.58 0.62
CA ALA A 263 5.38 -1.11 1.57
C ALA A 263 6.79 -1.30 0.96
N THR A 264 6.94 -1.19 -0.36
CA THR A 264 8.16 -1.50 -1.09
C THR A 264 8.67 -0.33 -1.91
N THR A 265 9.90 -0.46 -2.36
CA THR A 265 10.50 0.35 -3.42
C THR A 265 10.84 -0.51 -4.62
N SER A 266 10.96 0.10 -5.79
CA SER A 266 11.66 -0.42 -6.97
C SER A 266 11.11 -1.72 -7.54
N LEU A 267 9.85 -2.03 -7.29
CA LEU A 267 9.17 -3.09 -8.03
C LEU A 267 8.66 -2.51 -9.35
N PRO A 268 9.04 -3.09 -10.50
CA PRO A 268 8.80 -2.45 -11.78
C PRO A 268 7.32 -2.50 -12.19
N GLU A 269 6.82 -1.38 -12.69
CA GLU A 269 5.54 -1.31 -13.39
C GLU A 269 5.68 -1.97 -14.77
N ARG A 270 6.83 -1.73 -15.42
CA ARG A 270 7.23 -2.38 -16.68
C ARG A 270 8.70 -2.83 -16.63
N ALA A 271 8.91 -4.12 -16.79
CA ALA A 271 10.22 -4.76 -16.70
C ALA A 271 11.28 -4.24 -17.68
N ASP A 272 10.88 -3.70 -18.83
CA ASP A 272 11.81 -3.28 -19.90
C ASP A 272 11.89 -1.75 -20.07
N GLN A 273 11.23 -0.96 -19.22
CA GLN A 273 11.10 0.49 -19.40
C GLN A 273 11.71 1.32 -18.26
N GLY A 274 12.24 0.68 -17.21
CA GLY A 274 12.90 1.37 -16.09
C GLY A 274 11.92 2.20 -15.22
N GLU A 275 10.62 1.95 -15.34
CA GLU A 275 9.58 2.61 -14.53
C GLU A 275 9.46 1.89 -13.19
N ASN A 276 10.27 2.34 -12.24
CA ASN A 276 10.25 1.85 -10.87
C ASN A 276 10.56 3.01 -9.92
N TYR A 277 9.81 3.08 -8.82
CA TYR A 277 9.78 4.22 -7.91
C TYR A 277 9.85 3.75 -6.46
N ASP A 278 10.22 4.68 -5.55
CA ASP A 278 10.10 4.44 -4.11
C ASP A 278 8.76 4.96 -3.60
N TYR A 279 7.87 4.05 -3.16
CA TYR A 279 6.53 4.35 -2.67
C TYR A 279 6.40 4.23 -1.14
N ARG A 280 7.50 4.15 -0.40
CA ARG A 280 7.51 4.07 1.05
C ARG A 280 7.28 5.42 1.75
N TYR A 281 6.69 6.37 1.04
CA TYR A 281 6.35 7.71 1.49
C TYR A 281 4.85 7.96 1.46
N VAL A 282 4.43 9.06 2.06
CA VAL A 282 3.02 9.45 2.21
C VAL A 282 2.66 10.45 1.12
N TRP A 283 1.92 10.03 0.09
CA TRP A 283 1.30 10.96 -0.86
C TRP A 283 0.04 11.55 -0.25
N ILE A 284 -0.08 12.89 -0.25
CA ILE A 284 -1.25 13.59 0.32
C ILE A 284 -2.53 13.20 -0.41
N ARG A 285 -2.51 13.06 -1.73
CA ARG A 285 -3.62 12.59 -2.55
C ARG A 285 -4.08 11.19 -2.12
N ASP A 286 -3.16 10.24 -2.03
CA ASP A 286 -3.42 8.85 -1.64
C ASP A 286 -3.98 8.76 -0.23
N GLN A 287 -3.41 9.55 0.68
CA GLN A 287 -3.88 9.72 2.05
C GLN A 287 -5.35 10.19 2.08
N CYS A 288 -5.71 11.18 1.26
CA CYS A 288 -7.08 11.70 1.18
C CYS A 288 -8.05 10.68 0.59
N LEU A 289 -7.65 9.93 -0.44
CA LEU A 289 -8.45 8.86 -1.03
C LEU A 289 -8.71 7.73 -0.02
N ALA A 290 -7.66 7.29 0.68
CA ALA A 290 -7.78 6.28 1.72
C ALA A 290 -8.63 6.76 2.90
N GLY A 291 -8.46 8.01 3.32
CA GLY A 291 -9.26 8.61 4.37
C GLY A 291 -10.75 8.69 4.03
N GLN A 292 -11.11 8.96 2.77
CA GLN A 292 -12.51 8.91 2.31
C GLN A 292 -13.08 7.48 2.40
N ALA A 293 -12.29 6.46 2.03
CA ALA A 293 -12.71 5.05 2.17
C ALA A 293 -12.85 4.63 3.63
N VAL A 294 -11.92 5.06 4.51
CA VAL A 294 -11.98 4.83 5.97
C VAL A 294 -13.21 5.50 6.58
N ALA A 295 -13.55 6.73 6.18
CA ALA A 295 -14.75 7.42 6.61
C ALA A 295 -16.03 6.68 6.18
N ALA A 296 -16.08 6.18 4.94
CA ALA A 296 -17.18 5.37 4.43
C ALA A 296 -17.35 4.04 5.20
N ALA A 297 -16.26 3.46 5.68
CA ALA A 297 -16.25 2.25 6.50
C ALA A 297 -16.64 2.51 7.97
N GLY A 298 -16.84 3.76 8.39
CA GLY A 298 -17.13 4.13 9.78
C GLY A 298 -15.91 4.07 10.70
N GLY A 299 -14.69 4.05 10.15
CA GLY A 299 -13.45 4.14 10.91
C GLY A 299 -13.31 5.51 11.56
N THR A 300 -13.09 5.56 12.87
CA THR A 300 -13.03 6.84 13.61
C THR A 300 -11.59 7.22 13.94
N ARG A 301 -10.89 6.40 14.71
CA ARG A 301 -9.53 6.70 15.16
C ARG A 301 -8.54 6.82 13.97
N LEU A 302 -8.57 5.88 13.05
CA LEU A 302 -7.71 5.94 11.87
C LEU A 302 -8.00 7.19 11.04
N LEU A 303 -9.29 7.56 10.91
CA LEU A 303 -9.71 8.77 10.21
C LEU A 303 -9.13 10.04 10.89
N ASP A 304 -9.20 10.12 12.22
CA ASP A 304 -8.67 11.26 12.96
C ASP A 304 -7.16 11.41 12.76
N ASP A 305 -6.39 10.31 12.96
CA ASP A 305 -4.94 10.28 12.76
C ASP A 305 -4.57 10.76 11.35
N MET A 306 -5.31 10.30 10.32
CA MET A 306 -5.08 10.69 8.92
C MET A 306 -5.43 12.15 8.64
N VAL A 307 -6.51 12.68 9.23
CA VAL A 307 -6.93 14.09 9.10
C VAL A 307 -5.90 15.01 9.72
N ASP A 308 -5.41 14.66 10.91
CA ASP A 308 -4.41 15.44 11.63
C ASP A 308 -3.11 15.57 10.80
N PHE A 309 -2.62 14.48 10.21
CA PHE A 309 -1.42 14.49 9.37
C PHE A 309 -1.55 15.45 8.18
N VAL A 310 -2.66 15.37 7.43
CA VAL A 310 -2.89 16.24 6.26
C VAL A 310 -3.05 17.70 6.66
N THR A 311 -3.81 17.95 7.74
CA THR A 311 -4.05 19.29 8.26
C THR A 311 -2.76 19.98 8.67
N GLU A 312 -1.90 19.27 9.41
CA GLU A 312 -0.62 19.79 9.87
C GLU A 312 0.28 20.21 8.71
N ARG A 313 0.38 19.38 7.66
CA ARG A 313 1.19 19.71 6.46
C ARG A 313 0.62 20.90 5.70
N LEU A 314 -0.70 20.88 5.45
CA LEU A 314 -1.35 21.98 4.73
C LEU A 314 -1.23 23.31 5.49
N CYS A 315 -1.46 23.31 6.82
CA CYS A 315 -1.35 24.52 7.64
C CYS A 315 0.09 25.06 7.72
N ALA A 316 1.08 24.18 7.67
CA ALA A 316 2.50 24.59 7.69
C ALA A 316 2.96 25.19 6.36
N GLU A 317 2.49 24.68 5.22
CA GLU A 317 3.07 24.96 3.92
C GLU A 317 2.16 25.74 2.95
N GLY A 318 0.83 25.65 3.15
CA GLY A 318 -0.16 26.34 2.31
C GLY A 318 -0.03 25.99 0.84
N ALA A 319 0.16 26.99 -0.01
CA ALA A 319 0.31 26.82 -1.47
C ALA A 319 1.61 26.10 -1.88
N ARG A 320 2.54 25.87 -0.95
CA ARG A 320 3.80 25.15 -1.19
C ARG A 320 3.72 23.69 -0.75
N LEU A 321 2.54 23.21 -0.36
CA LEU A 321 2.31 21.82 0.03
C LEU A 321 2.94 20.88 -1.01
N ALA A 322 3.89 20.05 -0.58
CA ALA A 322 4.50 19.06 -1.45
C ALA A 322 3.53 17.90 -1.69
N PRO A 323 3.61 17.20 -2.83
CA PRO A 323 2.77 16.04 -3.10
C PRO A 323 2.99 14.89 -2.12
N ALA A 324 4.22 14.72 -1.58
CA ALA A 324 4.54 13.62 -0.68
C ALA A 324 5.52 14.02 0.43
N TYR A 325 5.51 13.23 1.52
CA TYR A 325 6.32 13.38 2.72
C TYR A 325 6.79 12.03 3.24
N THR A 326 7.83 12.02 4.10
CA THR A 326 8.13 10.85 4.93
C THR A 326 6.98 10.58 5.91
N VAL A 327 6.96 9.42 6.54
CA VAL A 327 5.95 9.13 7.60
C VAL A 327 6.08 10.07 8.80
N GLY A 328 7.23 10.69 9.01
CA GLY A 328 7.47 11.72 10.02
C GLY A 328 7.00 13.11 9.60
N GLY A 329 6.65 13.32 8.32
CA GLY A 329 6.24 14.60 7.76
C GLY A 329 7.42 15.46 7.26
N ASP A 330 8.62 14.91 7.16
CA ASP A 330 9.76 15.55 6.54
C ASP A 330 9.70 15.45 5.01
N PRO A 331 10.44 16.30 4.26
CA PRO A 331 10.55 16.17 2.80
C PRO A 331 11.06 14.80 2.37
N VAL A 332 10.53 14.27 1.26
CA VAL A 332 11.01 13.03 0.64
C VAL A 332 12.45 13.22 0.14
N PRO A 333 13.38 12.29 0.42
CA PRO A 333 14.76 12.36 -0.08
C PRO A 333 14.84 12.27 -1.60
N GLU A 334 15.86 12.89 -2.20
CA GLU A 334 16.18 12.72 -3.61
C GLU A 334 16.47 11.25 -3.97
N PRO A 335 16.17 10.83 -5.22
CA PRO A 335 16.45 9.49 -5.67
C PRO A 335 17.92 9.12 -5.56
N HIS A 336 18.18 7.95 -4.99
CA HIS A 336 19.52 7.40 -4.83
C HIS A 336 19.56 5.94 -5.31
N PRO A 337 20.37 5.59 -6.31
CA PRO A 337 20.50 4.22 -6.78
C PRO A 337 21.03 3.28 -5.69
N LEU A 338 20.53 2.06 -5.64
CA LEU A 338 21.02 1.01 -4.76
C LEU A 338 21.89 0.02 -5.54
N ASP A 339 23.03 -0.36 -4.96
CA ASP A 339 23.96 -1.36 -5.55
C ASP A 339 23.42 -2.79 -5.28
N MET A 340 22.34 -3.13 -5.97
CA MET A 340 21.67 -4.44 -5.87
C MET A 340 21.15 -4.86 -7.26
N PRO A 341 20.95 -6.18 -7.49
CA PRO A 341 20.44 -6.69 -8.78
C PRO A 341 19.05 -6.18 -9.18
N GLY A 342 18.20 -5.84 -8.21
CA GLY A 342 16.79 -5.50 -8.40
C GLY A 342 15.87 -6.71 -8.53
N TYR A 343 14.56 -6.48 -8.41
CA TYR A 343 13.55 -7.43 -8.87
C TYR A 343 13.66 -7.56 -10.40
N PRO A 344 13.34 -8.72 -11.00
CA PRO A 344 13.52 -8.90 -12.45
C PRO A 344 12.97 -7.75 -13.28
N GLY A 345 13.87 -7.05 -13.99
CA GLY A 345 13.53 -5.88 -14.82
C GLY A 345 13.56 -4.53 -14.11
N ALA A 346 14.03 -4.44 -12.86
CA ALA A 346 14.12 -3.19 -12.11
C ALA A 346 15.57 -2.71 -11.92
N GLU A 347 15.75 -1.40 -11.82
CA GLU A 347 16.96 -0.75 -11.31
C GLU A 347 16.62 -0.15 -9.93
N PRO A 348 17.07 -0.78 -8.82
CA PRO A 348 16.60 -0.42 -7.50
C PRO A 348 17.12 0.95 -7.04
N LEU A 349 16.24 1.72 -6.39
CA LEU A 349 16.52 3.05 -5.86
C LEU A 349 15.75 3.31 -4.55
N THR A 350 16.16 4.35 -3.84
CA THR A 350 15.41 4.98 -2.73
C THR A 350 15.20 6.46 -3.04
N GLY A 351 14.20 7.06 -2.39
CA GLY A 351 13.86 8.46 -2.63
C GLY A 351 12.98 8.69 -3.84
N ASN A 352 12.44 9.91 -3.98
CA ASN A 352 11.52 10.27 -5.06
C ASN A 352 11.60 11.78 -5.37
N ARG A 353 11.46 12.16 -6.66
CA ARG A 353 11.47 13.58 -7.11
C ARG A 353 10.12 14.26 -7.03
N VAL A 354 9.10 13.62 -6.50
CA VAL A 354 7.72 14.13 -6.48
C VAL A 354 7.61 15.52 -5.82
N CYS A 355 8.49 15.86 -4.88
CA CYS A 355 8.46 17.14 -4.17
C CYS A 355 8.71 18.37 -5.06
N GLU A 356 9.22 18.21 -6.26
CA GLU A 356 9.40 19.31 -7.24
C GLU A 356 8.11 19.68 -7.98
N GLN A 357 7.04 18.89 -7.83
CA GLN A 357 5.80 19.04 -8.56
C GLN A 357 4.79 19.93 -7.81
N PHE A 358 3.93 20.60 -8.58
CA PHE A 358 2.70 21.19 -8.08
C PHE A 358 1.52 20.34 -8.59
N GLN A 359 0.63 19.93 -7.69
CA GLN A 359 -0.56 19.12 -7.97
C GLN A 359 -1.80 19.85 -7.45
N LEU A 360 -2.57 20.46 -8.35
CA LEU A 360 -3.76 21.22 -7.98
C LEU A 360 -4.89 20.33 -7.45
N ASP A 361 -5.04 19.12 -8.01
CA ASP A 361 -6.04 18.13 -7.57
C ASP A 361 -5.90 17.73 -6.11
N THR A 362 -4.69 17.74 -5.55
CA THR A 362 -4.42 17.46 -4.14
C THR A 362 -5.27 18.35 -3.21
N PHE A 363 -5.43 19.62 -3.51
CA PHE A 363 -6.26 20.53 -2.71
C PHE A 363 -7.75 20.19 -2.81
N GLY A 364 -8.21 19.73 -3.98
CA GLY A 364 -9.55 19.20 -4.17
C GLY A 364 -9.80 17.93 -3.35
N GLU A 365 -8.85 16.98 -3.35
CA GLU A 365 -8.92 15.76 -2.56
C GLU A 365 -8.89 16.04 -1.05
N ILE A 366 -8.11 17.02 -0.59
CA ILE A 366 -8.12 17.48 0.81
C ILE A 366 -9.51 17.97 1.20
N LEU A 367 -10.17 18.80 0.38
CA LEU A 367 -11.52 19.27 0.65
C LEU A 367 -12.54 18.13 0.69
N LEU A 368 -12.46 17.16 -0.23
CA LEU A 368 -13.30 15.96 -0.23
C LEU A 368 -13.11 15.15 1.05
N PHE A 369 -11.87 14.97 1.48
CA PHE A 369 -11.51 14.23 2.68
C PHE A 369 -12.00 14.92 3.96
N LEU A 370 -11.74 16.23 4.09
CA LEU A 370 -12.21 16.99 5.24
C LEU A 370 -13.75 17.08 5.28
N ALA A 371 -14.43 17.16 4.13
CA ALA A 371 -15.88 17.06 4.07
C ALA A 371 -16.39 15.68 4.52
N ALA A 372 -15.67 14.59 4.18
CA ALA A 372 -16.01 13.26 4.64
C ALA A 372 -15.88 13.13 6.17
N ALA A 373 -14.82 13.65 6.76
CA ALA A 373 -14.64 13.72 8.21
C ALA A 373 -15.69 14.62 8.89
N GLY A 374 -16.04 15.76 8.26
CA GLY A 374 -17.05 16.68 8.76
C GLY A 374 -18.46 16.08 8.84
N ARG A 375 -18.82 15.19 7.91
CA ARG A 375 -20.09 14.46 7.99
C ARG A 375 -20.18 13.53 9.21
N GLY A 376 -19.04 13.09 9.75
CA GLY A 376 -18.95 12.33 11.00
C GLY A 376 -18.77 13.20 12.25
N ASP A 377 -18.89 14.53 12.13
CA ASP A 377 -18.65 15.51 13.21
C ASP A 377 -17.23 15.39 13.83
N ARG A 378 -16.23 15.19 12.99
CA ARG A 378 -14.85 14.94 13.42
C ARG A 378 -13.88 16.09 13.13
N LEU A 379 -14.38 17.31 12.90
CA LEU A 379 -13.54 18.46 12.57
C LEU A 379 -13.35 19.39 13.78
N SER A 380 -12.09 19.61 14.14
CA SER A 380 -11.63 20.65 15.06
C SER A 380 -11.62 22.04 14.39
N GLU A 381 -11.31 23.07 15.18
CA GLU A 381 -11.11 24.42 14.63
C GLU A 381 -9.88 24.49 13.71
N GLU A 382 -8.85 23.71 13.97
CA GLU A 382 -7.66 23.62 13.13
C GLU A 382 -7.98 22.99 11.76
N HIS A 383 -8.80 21.94 11.75
CA HIS A 383 -9.28 21.32 10.52
C HIS A 383 -10.12 22.30 9.69
N ARG A 384 -10.97 23.14 10.31
CA ARG A 384 -11.71 24.19 9.60
C ARG A 384 -10.78 25.25 8.99
N ARG A 385 -9.69 25.61 9.68
CA ARG A 385 -8.65 26.50 9.10
C ARG A 385 -7.98 25.86 7.89
N ALA A 386 -7.72 24.56 7.93
CA ALA A 386 -7.19 23.82 6.78
C ALA A 386 -8.16 23.83 5.59
N VAL A 387 -9.49 23.70 5.82
CA VAL A 387 -10.50 23.88 4.77
C VAL A 387 -10.39 25.25 4.12
N GLN A 388 -10.35 26.32 4.93
CA GLN A 388 -10.25 27.70 4.42
C GLN A 388 -8.96 27.90 3.63
N MET A 389 -7.84 27.35 4.10
CA MET A 389 -6.55 27.41 3.41
C MET A 389 -6.59 26.71 2.05
N ALA A 390 -7.14 25.50 1.97
CA ALA A 390 -7.28 24.77 0.70
C ALA A 390 -8.16 25.54 -0.29
N VAL A 391 -9.28 26.12 0.17
CA VAL A 391 -10.16 26.97 -0.64
C VAL A 391 -9.39 28.19 -1.18
N SER A 392 -8.60 28.86 -0.33
CA SER A 392 -7.78 30.02 -0.74
C SER A 392 -6.73 29.64 -1.78
N VAL A 393 -6.03 28.51 -1.58
CA VAL A 393 -5.03 28.04 -2.56
C VAL A 393 -5.68 27.72 -3.91
N ILE A 394 -6.83 27.04 -3.91
CA ILE A 394 -7.56 26.80 -5.16
C ILE A 394 -7.94 28.12 -5.83
N ALA A 395 -8.47 29.09 -5.08
CA ALA A 395 -8.87 30.40 -5.63
C ALA A 395 -7.67 31.15 -6.26
N GLU A 396 -6.48 31.06 -5.67
CA GLU A 396 -5.27 31.75 -6.13
C GLU A 396 -4.52 31.01 -7.24
N GLN A 397 -4.56 29.66 -7.24
CA GLN A 397 -3.65 28.84 -8.07
C GLN A 397 -4.37 28.07 -9.21
N HIS A 398 -5.69 28.12 -9.32
CA HIS A 398 -6.44 27.28 -10.28
C HIS A 398 -6.11 27.55 -11.77
N GLU A 399 -5.49 28.70 -12.08
CA GLU A 399 -5.00 29.03 -13.43
C GLU A 399 -3.55 28.59 -13.66
N ARG A 400 -2.88 28.05 -12.64
CA ARG A 400 -1.53 27.51 -12.76
C ARG A 400 -1.57 26.10 -13.34
N PRO A 401 -0.75 25.79 -14.38
CA PRO A 401 -0.57 24.41 -14.82
C PRO A 401 0.01 23.53 -13.71
N ASP A 402 -0.44 22.28 -13.64
CA ASP A 402 -0.05 21.31 -12.60
C ASP A 402 0.33 19.94 -13.20
N ALA A 403 0.97 19.08 -12.40
CA ALA A 403 1.38 17.74 -12.82
C ALA A 403 0.21 16.74 -12.90
N GLY A 404 -0.92 17.05 -12.26
CA GLY A 404 -2.12 16.20 -12.21
C GLY A 404 -1.96 14.90 -11.44
N ILE A 405 -3.02 14.11 -11.41
CA ILE A 405 -3.08 12.84 -10.66
C ILE A 405 -2.02 11.82 -11.08
N TRP A 406 -1.60 11.84 -12.35
CA TRP A 406 -0.64 10.89 -12.91
C TRP A 406 0.81 11.42 -12.95
N GLU A 407 1.09 12.57 -12.32
CA GLU A 407 2.43 13.13 -12.16
C GLU A 407 3.16 13.35 -13.50
N LEU A 408 2.42 13.91 -14.48
CA LEU A 408 2.88 14.16 -15.85
C LEU A 408 3.40 15.60 -16.01
N ASP A 409 3.67 16.00 -17.27
CA ASP A 409 4.01 17.37 -17.61
C ASP A 409 2.96 18.36 -17.11
N ASN A 410 3.40 19.54 -16.64
CA ASN A 410 2.51 20.58 -16.16
C ASN A 410 1.54 21.07 -17.26
N ARG A 411 0.25 20.88 -17.03
CA ARG A 411 -0.86 21.27 -17.90
C ARG A 411 -2.06 21.72 -17.08
N HIS A 412 -3.08 22.25 -17.77
CA HIS A 412 -4.40 22.43 -17.17
C HIS A 412 -5.19 21.13 -17.28
N TRP A 413 -4.88 20.17 -16.40
CA TRP A 413 -5.57 18.88 -16.42
C TRP A 413 -7.04 19.03 -16.06
N THR A 414 -7.90 18.43 -16.87
CA THR A 414 -9.35 18.45 -16.66
C THR A 414 -9.72 17.79 -15.34
N HIS A 415 -9.04 16.68 -15.00
CA HIS A 415 -9.21 16.00 -13.71
C HIS A 415 -8.97 16.97 -12.55
N SER A 416 -7.85 17.70 -12.52
CA SER A 416 -7.49 18.60 -11.41
C SER A 416 -8.56 19.68 -11.18
N ARG A 417 -9.04 20.32 -12.26
CA ARG A 417 -10.11 21.33 -12.18
C ARG A 417 -11.42 20.75 -11.66
N LEU A 418 -11.82 19.56 -12.13
CA LEU A 418 -13.06 18.91 -11.71
C LEU A 418 -12.96 18.37 -10.29
N THR A 419 -11.80 17.87 -9.84
CA THR A 419 -11.57 17.42 -8.47
C THR A 419 -11.65 18.60 -7.50
N CYS A 420 -11.06 19.75 -7.84
CA CYS A 420 -11.23 20.97 -7.05
C CYS A 420 -12.70 21.40 -6.97
N ALA A 421 -13.43 21.34 -8.08
CA ALA A 421 -14.86 21.67 -8.07
C ALA A 421 -15.68 20.71 -7.21
N ALA A 422 -15.37 19.41 -7.25
CA ALA A 422 -16.00 18.40 -6.37
C ALA A 422 -15.73 18.68 -4.89
N GLY A 423 -14.46 18.98 -4.53
CA GLY A 423 -14.06 19.33 -3.17
C GLY A 423 -14.75 20.57 -2.65
N LEU A 424 -14.79 21.64 -3.45
CA LEU A 424 -15.47 22.88 -3.10
C LEU A 424 -16.99 22.66 -2.87
N ARG A 425 -17.66 21.88 -3.70
CA ARG A 425 -19.06 21.53 -3.52
C ARG A 425 -19.29 20.65 -2.28
N ALA A 426 -18.35 19.73 -2.00
CA ALA A 426 -18.45 18.86 -0.83
C ALA A 426 -18.38 19.65 0.48
N VAL A 427 -17.45 20.62 0.60
CA VAL A 427 -17.34 21.47 1.80
C VAL A 427 -18.48 22.48 1.89
N ALA A 428 -18.97 23.01 0.77
CA ALA A 428 -20.15 23.89 0.73
C ALA A 428 -21.42 23.18 1.23
N ALA A 429 -21.55 21.88 0.98
CA ALA A 429 -22.69 21.06 1.42
C ALA A 429 -22.55 20.55 2.86
N CYS A 430 -21.39 20.72 3.53
CA CYS A 430 -21.12 20.24 4.87
C CYS A 430 -20.88 21.39 5.85
N SER A 431 -21.91 21.77 6.62
CA SER A 431 -21.82 22.90 7.56
C SER A 431 -20.71 22.75 8.62
N ALA A 432 -20.35 21.51 8.99
CA ALA A 432 -19.29 21.23 9.96
C ALA A 432 -17.90 21.73 9.50
N THR A 433 -17.70 21.93 8.19
CA THR A 433 -16.43 22.41 7.63
C THR A 433 -16.18 23.90 7.88
N GLY A 434 -17.20 24.67 8.17
CA GLY A 434 -17.10 26.13 8.33
C GLY A 434 -16.78 26.89 7.03
N ALA A 435 -16.93 26.24 5.87
CA ALA A 435 -16.69 26.86 4.59
C ALA A 435 -17.80 27.87 4.22
N ASP A 436 -17.45 28.95 3.51
CA ASP A 436 -18.42 29.87 2.90
C ASP A 436 -19.04 29.20 1.66
N ALA A 437 -20.24 28.64 1.84
CA ALA A 437 -20.90 27.86 0.80
C ALA A 437 -21.16 28.63 -0.50
N PRO A 438 -21.66 29.89 -0.50
CA PRO A 438 -21.74 30.73 -1.71
C PRO A 438 -20.41 30.90 -2.42
N VAL A 439 -19.34 31.23 -1.72
CA VAL A 439 -18.00 31.43 -2.30
C VAL A 439 -17.48 30.13 -2.92
N CYS A 440 -17.54 29.01 -2.18
CA CYS A 440 -17.12 27.71 -2.68
C CYS A 440 -17.92 27.27 -3.91
N SER A 441 -19.23 27.47 -3.92
CA SER A 441 -20.09 27.12 -5.05
C SER A 441 -19.74 27.96 -6.31
N ALA A 442 -19.56 29.27 -6.15
CA ALA A 442 -19.18 30.16 -7.27
C ALA A 442 -17.81 29.80 -7.85
N LEU A 443 -16.82 29.46 -7.01
CA LEU A 443 -15.50 29.02 -7.45
C LEU A 443 -15.58 27.65 -8.18
N ALA A 444 -16.39 26.72 -7.67
CA ALA A 444 -16.62 25.43 -8.35
C ALA A 444 -17.23 25.62 -9.74
N ASP A 445 -18.22 26.52 -9.86
CA ASP A 445 -18.85 26.83 -11.15
C ASP A 445 -17.87 27.49 -12.13
N THR A 446 -16.97 28.33 -11.63
CA THR A 446 -15.88 28.95 -12.44
C THR A 446 -14.95 27.88 -13.00
N LEU A 447 -14.51 26.90 -12.18
CA LEU A 447 -13.65 25.79 -12.61
C LEU A 447 -14.34 24.90 -13.65
N ILE A 448 -15.61 24.56 -13.44
CA ILE A 448 -16.40 23.76 -14.38
C ILE A 448 -16.61 24.51 -15.70
N ALA A 449 -16.89 25.82 -15.65
CA ALA A 449 -17.02 26.64 -16.85
C ALA A 449 -15.71 26.71 -17.65
N ALA A 450 -14.57 26.88 -16.98
CA ALA A 450 -13.25 26.82 -17.60
C ALA A 450 -12.99 25.47 -18.28
N ALA A 451 -13.20 24.36 -17.55
CA ALA A 451 -13.05 23.02 -18.10
C ALA A 451 -13.98 22.77 -19.29
N SER A 452 -15.23 23.25 -19.21
CA SER A 452 -16.23 23.10 -20.29
C SER A 452 -15.85 23.87 -21.56
N ARG A 453 -15.24 25.02 -21.41
CA ARG A 453 -14.76 25.84 -22.54
C ARG A 453 -13.55 25.21 -23.23
N ASP A 454 -12.59 24.67 -22.43
CA ASP A 454 -11.27 24.35 -22.93
C ASP A 454 -11.06 22.84 -23.15
N SER A 455 -11.85 22.00 -22.47
CA SER A 455 -11.61 20.55 -22.39
C SER A 455 -12.86 19.69 -22.61
N LEU A 456 -13.85 20.22 -23.28
CA LEU A 456 -15.02 19.45 -23.75
C LEU A 456 -14.78 18.94 -25.16
N HIS A 457 -14.80 17.64 -25.35
CA HIS A 457 -14.69 17.02 -26.66
C HIS A 457 -15.97 17.22 -27.48
N PRO A 458 -15.91 17.32 -28.80
CA PRO A 458 -17.12 17.50 -29.66
C PRO A 458 -18.19 16.41 -29.50
N SER A 459 -17.83 15.21 -29.02
CA SER A 459 -18.77 14.12 -28.68
C SER A 459 -19.55 14.34 -27.39
N GLY A 460 -19.30 15.44 -26.66
CA GLY A 460 -19.95 15.74 -25.37
C GLY A 460 -19.25 15.12 -24.13
N ARG A 461 -18.16 14.36 -24.30
CA ARG A 461 -17.37 13.82 -23.20
C ARG A 461 -16.28 14.79 -22.74
N TRP A 462 -15.75 14.60 -21.55
CA TRP A 462 -14.51 15.24 -21.13
C TRP A 462 -13.30 14.71 -21.91
N GLN A 463 -12.30 15.55 -22.12
CA GLN A 463 -10.97 15.18 -22.60
C GLN A 463 -9.91 15.48 -21.55
N ARG A 464 -8.71 14.91 -21.69
CA ARG A 464 -7.63 14.96 -20.69
C ARG A 464 -7.24 16.39 -20.29
N ALA A 465 -7.01 17.25 -21.28
CA ALA A 465 -6.59 18.63 -21.09
C ALA A 465 -6.92 19.44 -22.37
N PRO A 466 -6.81 20.77 -22.37
CA PRO A 466 -6.86 21.57 -23.61
C PRO A 466 -5.88 21.00 -24.65
N HIS A 467 -6.36 20.81 -25.87
CA HIS A 467 -5.60 20.25 -27.01
C HIS A 467 -5.14 18.78 -26.83
N LEU A 468 -5.61 18.08 -25.81
CA LEU A 468 -5.41 16.63 -25.62
C LEU A 468 -6.78 15.92 -25.68
N PRO A 469 -7.24 15.53 -26.88
CA PRO A 469 -8.59 15.03 -27.09
C PRO A 469 -8.83 13.62 -26.54
N GLY A 470 -7.80 12.88 -26.14
CA GLY A 470 -7.91 11.55 -25.54
C GLY A 470 -8.76 11.56 -24.27
N VAL A 471 -9.35 10.42 -23.93
CA VAL A 471 -10.04 10.21 -22.67
C VAL A 471 -9.05 9.73 -21.60
N ASP A 472 -9.39 9.94 -20.33
CA ASP A 472 -8.63 9.52 -19.16
C ASP A 472 -9.59 8.91 -18.13
N ALA A 473 -9.25 7.75 -17.59
CA ALA A 473 -10.09 7.05 -16.62
C ALA A 473 -10.27 7.83 -15.31
N ALA A 474 -9.30 8.66 -14.93
CA ALA A 474 -9.39 9.53 -13.74
C ALA A 474 -10.52 10.56 -13.83
N LEU A 475 -10.97 10.92 -15.05
CA LEU A 475 -12.07 11.86 -15.24
C LEU A 475 -13.39 11.41 -14.62
N LEU A 476 -13.54 10.11 -14.33
CA LEU A 476 -14.72 9.58 -13.67
C LEU A 476 -14.75 9.86 -12.16
N LEU A 477 -13.59 9.97 -11.52
CA LEU A 477 -13.52 10.15 -10.07
C LEU A 477 -14.18 11.45 -9.59
N PRO A 478 -13.85 12.64 -10.11
CA PRO A 478 -14.52 13.88 -9.69
C PRO A 478 -16.03 13.86 -9.95
N MET A 479 -16.51 13.14 -10.97
CA MET A 479 -17.95 12.98 -11.22
C MET A 479 -18.60 12.09 -10.16
N ILE A 480 -17.96 10.98 -9.77
CA ILE A 480 -18.39 10.14 -8.63
C ILE A 480 -18.44 10.96 -7.33
N ARG A 481 -17.55 11.92 -7.17
CA ARG A 481 -17.44 12.83 -6.01
C ARG A 481 -18.39 14.03 -6.08
N GLY A 482 -19.20 14.18 -7.13
CA GLY A 482 -20.23 15.22 -7.24
C GLY A 482 -19.74 16.55 -7.80
N ALA A 483 -18.70 16.56 -8.64
CA ALA A 483 -18.32 17.74 -9.39
C ALA A 483 -19.47 18.25 -10.26
N LEU A 484 -20.27 17.34 -10.79
CA LEU A 484 -21.47 17.60 -11.58
C LEU A 484 -22.64 16.76 -11.08
N PRO A 485 -23.90 17.16 -11.36
CA PRO A 485 -25.07 16.31 -11.15
C PRO A 485 -24.94 14.97 -11.88
N VAL A 486 -25.51 13.92 -11.32
CA VAL A 486 -25.38 12.55 -11.88
C VAL A 486 -26.07 12.40 -13.25
N ASP A 487 -27.05 13.23 -13.52
CA ASP A 487 -27.80 13.31 -14.79
C ASP A 487 -27.15 14.23 -15.82
N ASP A 488 -26.00 14.83 -15.52
CA ASP A 488 -25.25 15.63 -16.48
C ASP A 488 -24.77 14.73 -17.66
N PRO A 489 -25.09 15.09 -18.91
CA PRO A 489 -24.82 14.24 -20.08
C PRO A 489 -23.33 13.96 -20.31
N ARG A 490 -22.43 14.79 -19.78
CA ARG A 490 -20.97 14.59 -19.87
C ARG A 490 -20.52 13.36 -19.09
N TYR A 491 -21.27 12.98 -18.04
CA TYR A 491 -20.90 11.81 -17.22
C TYR A 491 -21.06 10.49 -17.99
N PRO A 492 -22.26 10.11 -18.48
CA PRO A 492 -22.38 8.88 -19.26
C PRO A 492 -21.52 8.90 -20.53
N ALA A 493 -21.38 10.06 -21.20
CA ALA A 493 -20.53 10.18 -22.39
C ALA A 493 -19.05 9.89 -22.08
N THR A 494 -18.52 10.35 -20.95
CA THR A 494 -17.15 10.07 -20.51
C THR A 494 -16.99 8.62 -20.09
N PHE A 495 -17.96 8.06 -19.34
CA PHE A 495 -17.96 6.65 -18.95
C PHE A 495 -17.92 5.72 -20.16
N ASP A 496 -18.79 5.96 -21.16
CA ASP A 496 -18.87 5.14 -22.36
C ASP A 496 -17.58 5.24 -23.21
N ALA A 497 -16.94 6.41 -23.24
CA ALA A 497 -15.65 6.58 -23.91
C ALA A 497 -14.52 5.83 -23.19
N VAL A 498 -14.43 5.91 -21.86
CA VAL A 498 -13.45 5.11 -21.08
C VAL A 498 -13.68 3.62 -21.31
N ALA A 499 -14.94 3.16 -21.27
CA ALA A 499 -15.28 1.76 -21.52
C ALA A 499 -14.89 1.29 -22.93
N ALA A 500 -15.00 2.16 -23.94
CA ALA A 500 -14.70 1.82 -25.33
C ALA A 500 -13.21 1.92 -25.68
N GLU A 501 -12.49 2.89 -25.10
CA GLU A 501 -11.13 3.25 -25.53
C GLU A 501 -10.04 2.70 -24.58
N LEU A 502 -10.35 2.50 -23.30
CA LEU A 502 -9.36 2.19 -22.25
C LEU A 502 -9.61 0.88 -21.51
N CYS A 503 -10.58 0.05 -21.91
CA CYS A 503 -10.89 -1.19 -21.23
C CYS A 503 -10.55 -2.42 -22.08
N ASP A 504 -9.97 -3.41 -21.42
CA ASP A 504 -9.81 -4.76 -21.93
C ASP A 504 -10.26 -5.76 -20.85
N ASP A 505 -11.22 -6.64 -21.16
CA ASP A 505 -11.76 -7.66 -20.26
C ASP A 505 -12.13 -7.10 -18.87
N PHE A 506 -12.74 -5.90 -18.80
CA PHE A 506 -13.08 -5.16 -17.58
C PHE A 506 -11.89 -4.71 -16.73
N TYR A 507 -10.66 -4.84 -17.18
CA TYR A 507 -9.52 -4.11 -16.67
C TYR A 507 -9.41 -2.76 -17.38
N VAL A 508 -8.89 -1.73 -16.68
CA VAL A 508 -8.95 -0.34 -17.16
C VAL A 508 -7.57 0.28 -17.12
N TYR A 509 -7.15 0.84 -18.24
CA TYR A 509 -5.90 1.62 -18.37
C TYR A 509 -6.15 3.08 -18.04
N ARG A 510 -5.10 3.81 -17.63
CA ARG A 510 -5.20 5.25 -17.29
C ARG A 510 -5.65 6.08 -18.47
N PHE A 511 -4.90 6.00 -19.54
CA PHE A 511 -5.10 6.71 -20.80
C PHE A 511 -4.28 6.05 -21.93
N ARG A 512 -4.52 6.46 -23.15
CA ARG A 512 -3.72 6.02 -24.29
C ARG A 512 -2.48 6.90 -24.42
N HIS A 513 -1.29 6.32 -24.31
CA HIS A 513 -0.01 7.03 -24.43
C HIS A 513 0.30 7.40 -25.89
N ASP A 514 0.06 6.48 -26.82
CA ASP A 514 0.30 6.61 -28.24
C ASP A 514 -0.61 5.66 -29.05
N GLU A 515 -0.30 5.42 -30.32
CA GLU A 515 -1.08 4.56 -31.23
C GLU A 515 -0.86 3.06 -30.99
N ARG A 516 0.07 2.66 -30.10
CA ARG A 516 0.29 1.23 -29.77
C ARG A 516 -0.87 0.68 -28.96
N ALA A 517 -0.93 -0.66 -28.87
CA ALA A 517 -1.91 -1.32 -27.99
C ALA A 517 -1.65 -0.96 -26.53
N LEU A 518 -2.72 -0.80 -25.74
CA LEU A 518 -2.65 -0.34 -24.36
C LEU A 518 -1.68 -1.16 -23.52
N GLU A 519 -1.76 -2.47 -23.62
CA GLU A 519 -0.94 -3.43 -22.87
C GLU A 519 0.56 -3.40 -23.22
N VAL A 520 0.96 -2.65 -24.24
CA VAL A 520 2.38 -2.48 -24.61
C VAL A 520 3.02 -1.34 -23.84
N THR A 521 2.23 -0.34 -23.48
CA THR A 521 2.71 0.90 -22.85
C THR A 521 2.62 0.86 -21.33
N GLU A 522 1.58 0.23 -20.76
CA GLU A 522 1.42 0.09 -19.31
C GLU A 522 0.58 -1.14 -18.95
N GLY A 523 0.50 -1.50 -17.67
CA GLY A 523 -0.47 -2.42 -17.11
C GLY A 523 -1.85 -1.76 -16.95
N ALA A 524 -2.88 -2.55 -16.74
CA ALA A 524 -4.17 -2.01 -16.35
C ALA A 524 -4.11 -1.52 -14.90
N PHE A 525 -4.58 -0.31 -14.64
CA PHE A 525 -4.61 0.28 -13.31
C PHE A 525 -5.81 -0.22 -12.51
N LEU A 526 -5.57 -0.94 -11.43
CA LEU A 526 -6.64 -1.52 -10.61
C LEU A 526 -7.49 -0.44 -9.93
N PHE A 527 -6.88 0.69 -9.58
CA PHE A 527 -7.58 1.91 -9.15
C PHE A 527 -8.67 2.34 -10.14
N CYS A 528 -8.35 2.40 -11.43
CA CYS A 528 -9.30 2.78 -12.48
C CYS A 528 -10.43 1.76 -12.63
N GLY A 529 -10.14 0.47 -12.44
CA GLY A 529 -11.15 -0.59 -12.48
C GLY A 529 -12.21 -0.48 -11.38
N PHE A 530 -11.81 -0.20 -10.14
CA PHE A 530 -12.74 0.07 -9.04
C PHE A 530 -13.48 1.40 -9.22
N THR A 531 -12.83 2.42 -9.78
CA THR A 531 -13.48 3.68 -10.16
C THR A 531 -14.60 3.43 -11.19
N MET A 532 -14.34 2.62 -12.23
CA MET A 532 -15.37 2.24 -13.20
C MET A 532 -16.55 1.48 -12.56
N ALA A 533 -16.28 0.63 -11.56
CA ALA A 533 -17.36 -0.06 -10.83
C ALA A 533 -18.27 0.94 -10.12
N MET A 534 -17.73 1.91 -9.41
CA MET A 534 -18.49 2.94 -8.72
C MET A 534 -19.24 3.86 -9.70
N ALA A 535 -18.59 4.26 -10.80
CA ALA A 535 -19.22 5.08 -11.82
C ALA A 535 -20.40 4.37 -12.48
N ALA A 536 -20.26 3.08 -12.83
CA ALA A 536 -21.34 2.28 -13.39
C ALA A 536 -22.52 2.14 -12.41
N ALA A 537 -22.24 1.94 -11.12
CA ALA A 537 -23.28 1.87 -10.09
C ALA A 537 -24.07 3.19 -10.00
N GLN A 538 -23.38 4.33 -9.99
CA GLN A 538 -23.99 5.64 -9.90
C GLN A 538 -24.84 5.99 -11.17
N LEU A 539 -24.43 5.48 -12.33
CA LEU A 539 -25.19 5.60 -13.59
C LEU A 539 -26.35 4.59 -13.71
N GLY A 540 -26.67 3.84 -12.62
CA GLY A 540 -27.76 2.87 -12.63
C GLY A 540 -27.48 1.63 -13.49
N ARG A 541 -26.20 1.24 -13.67
CA ARG A 541 -25.77 0.07 -14.46
C ARG A 541 -25.22 -1.06 -13.53
N PRO A 542 -26.07 -1.70 -12.67
CA PRO A 542 -25.60 -2.57 -11.58
C PRO A 542 -24.84 -3.81 -12.08
N VAL A 543 -25.24 -4.43 -13.17
CA VAL A 543 -24.55 -5.60 -13.75
C VAL A 543 -23.15 -5.22 -14.23
N THR A 544 -23.01 -4.07 -14.88
CA THR A 544 -21.73 -3.54 -15.34
C THR A 544 -20.83 -3.20 -14.16
N ALA A 545 -21.39 -2.58 -13.11
CA ALA A 545 -20.68 -2.26 -11.88
C ALA A 545 -20.07 -3.51 -11.24
N MET A 546 -20.88 -4.58 -11.09
CA MET A 546 -20.40 -5.83 -10.50
C MET A 546 -19.35 -6.53 -11.38
N ARG A 547 -19.46 -6.44 -12.71
CA ARG A 547 -18.43 -7.00 -13.61
C ARG A 547 -17.08 -6.32 -13.44
N TYR A 548 -17.03 -4.98 -13.39
CA TYR A 548 -15.78 -4.26 -13.10
C TYR A 548 -15.25 -4.59 -11.72
N PHE A 549 -16.11 -4.58 -10.70
CA PHE A 549 -15.71 -4.89 -9.33
C PHE A 549 -15.08 -6.27 -9.21
N GLU A 550 -15.79 -7.32 -9.64
CA GLU A 550 -15.33 -8.70 -9.51
C GLU A 550 -14.09 -8.99 -10.36
N ARG A 551 -13.98 -8.35 -11.53
CA ARG A 551 -12.81 -8.56 -12.39
C ARG A 551 -11.55 -7.99 -11.76
N ASN A 552 -11.61 -6.78 -11.23
CA ASN A 552 -10.46 -6.14 -10.58
C ASN A 552 -10.14 -6.79 -9.23
N ARG A 553 -11.16 -7.19 -8.47
CA ARG A 553 -10.99 -7.96 -7.22
C ARG A 553 -10.25 -9.28 -7.44
N ALA A 554 -10.47 -9.95 -8.56
CA ALA A 554 -9.82 -11.21 -8.91
C ALA A 554 -8.34 -11.07 -9.36
N ALA A 555 -7.79 -9.86 -9.45
CA ALA A 555 -6.38 -9.64 -9.83
C ALA A 555 -5.40 -10.06 -8.74
N CYS A 556 -5.80 -10.01 -7.46
CA CYS A 556 -4.97 -10.42 -6.34
C CYS A 556 -4.67 -11.93 -6.32
N GLY A 557 -3.66 -12.33 -5.57
CA GLY A 557 -3.36 -13.73 -5.23
C GLY A 557 -4.02 -14.19 -3.93
N THR A 558 -3.53 -15.32 -3.41
CA THR A 558 -4.00 -15.91 -2.14
C THR A 558 -3.99 -14.93 -0.97
N PRO A 559 -2.95 -14.07 -0.78
CA PRO A 559 -2.93 -13.09 0.31
C PRO A 559 -3.91 -11.93 0.15
N GLY A 560 -4.57 -11.75 -1.00
CA GLY A 560 -5.53 -10.66 -1.20
C GLY A 560 -4.91 -9.27 -1.30
N LEU A 561 -3.63 -9.17 -1.64
CA LEU A 561 -2.93 -7.90 -1.84
C LEU A 561 -2.95 -7.45 -3.29
N PHE A 562 -2.91 -6.14 -3.49
CA PHE A 562 -2.88 -5.50 -4.80
C PHE A 562 -1.65 -4.63 -4.95
N ALA A 563 -1.02 -4.69 -6.12
CA ALA A 563 -0.12 -3.65 -6.61
C ALA A 563 -0.92 -2.62 -7.41
N GLU A 564 -0.25 -1.62 -7.95
CA GLU A 564 -0.87 -0.55 -8.72
C GLU A 564 -1.44 -1.06 -10.03
N GLU A 565 -0.66 -1.88 -10.74
CA GLU A 565 -0.97 -2.38 -12.07
C GLU A 565 -1.18 -3.89 -12.12
N PHE A 566 -1.88 -4.32 -13.16
CA PHE A 566 -2.07 -5.72 -13.50
C PHE A 566 -1.76 -5.96 -14.99
N ASP A 567 -0.80 -6.82 -15.27
CA ASP A 567 -0.51 -7.29 -16.62
C ASP A 567 -1.53 -8.36 -17.02
N ILE A 568 -2.42 -8.00 -17.92
CA ILE A 568 -3.54 -8.87 -18.34
C ILE A 568 -3.05 -10.12 -19.07
N ARG A 569 -1.99 -10.00 -19.87
CA ARG A 569 -1.42 -11.12 -20.65
C ARG A 569 -0.69 -12.11 -19.76
N GLN A 570 0.14 -11.61 -18.87
CA GLN A 570 0.93 -12.44 -17.96
C GLN A 570 0.15 -12.82 -16.70
N ARG A 571 -1.00 -12.19 -16.44
CA ARG A 571 -1.80 -12.33 -15.23
C ARG A 571 -0.97 -12.11 -13.95
N GLN A 572 -0.16 -11.06 -13.96
CA GLN A 572 0.75 -10.69 -12.89
C GLN A 572 0.48 -9.28 -12.38
N LEU A 573 0.61 -9.11 -11.07
CA LEU A 573 0.70 -7.77 -10.46
C LEU A 573 2.04 -7.12 -10.86
N ARG A 574 2.01 -5.80 -11.04
CA ARG A 574 3.15 -4.97 -11.38
C ARG A 574 3.19 -3.74 -10.48
N GLY A 575 4.39 -3.21 -10.22
CA GLY A 575 4.59 -2.07 -9.34
C GLY A 575 4.72 -2.46 -7.87
N ASN A 576 4.86 -1.45 -7.02
CA ASN A 576 5.08 -1.63 -5.58
C ASN A 576 3.89 -2.28 -4.85
N LEU A 577 4.18 -3.02 -3.78
CA LEU A 577 3.21 -3.90 -3.11
C LEU A 577 3.24 -3.73 -1.57
N PRO A 578 2.05 -3.77 -0.89
CA PRO A 578 0.76 -3.49 -1.48
C PRO A 578 0.58 -2.00 -1.75
N GLN A 579 -0.26 -1.65 -2.73
CA GLN A 579 -0.57 -0.26 -3.06
C GLN A 579 -1.81 0.19 -2.27
N ALA A 580 -1.63 1.18 -1.39
CA ALA A 580 -2.66 1.59 -0.44
C ALA A 580 -3.93 2.13 -1.11
N PHE A 581 -3.82 3.02 -2.10
CA PHE A 581 -5.01 3.60 -2.74
C PHE A 581 -5.84 2.56 -3.51
N VAL A 582 -5.24 1.45 -3.98
CA VAL A 582 -6.00 0.35 -4.60
C VAL A 582 -6.86 -0.36 -3.55
N HIS A 583 -6.32 -0.63 -2.36
CA HIS A 583 -7.08 -1.16 -1.23
C HIS A 583 -8.17 -0.19 -0.77
N ALA A 584 -7.90 1.12 -0.77
CA ALA A 584 -8.90 2.14 -0.47
C ALA A 584 -10.08 2.10 -1.47
N MET A 585 -9.79 2.01 -2.77
CA MET A 585 -10.82 1.94 -3.80
C MET A 585 -11.60 0.63 -3.78
N LEU A 586 -10.96 -0.49 -3.44
CA LEU A 586 -11.65 -1.76 -3.17
C LEU A 586 -12.63 -1.61 -2.00
N LEU A 587 -12.16 -1.07 -0.87
CA LEU A 587 -12.99 -0.86 0.33
C LEU A 587 -14.19 0.03 0.02
N GLU A 588 -13.95 1.19 -0.58
CA GLU A 588 -15.00 2.15 -0.90
C GLU A 588 -16.01 1.59 -1.91
N SER A 589 -15.53 0.93 -2.99
CA SER A 589 -16.43 0.33 -3.97
C SER A 589 -17.24 -0.81 -3.37
N ALA A 590 -16.66 -1.66 -2.52
CA ALA A 590 -17.41 -2.73 -1.84
C ALA A 590 -18.56 -2.18 -0.99
N ILE A 591 -18.35 -1.05 -0.30
CA ILE A 591 -19.38 -0.36 0.50
C ILE A 591 -20.45 0.27 -0.40
N ARG A 592 -20.03 1.03 -1.43
CA ARG A 592 -20.95 1.77 -2.30
C ARG A 592 -21.82 0.85 -3.18
N LEU A 593 -21.34 -0.35 -3.51
CA LEU A 593 -22.09 -1.33 -4.27
C LEU A 593 -23.04 -2.17 -3.40
N ALA A 594 -22.94 -2.14 -2.09
CA ALA A 594 -23.78 -2.93 -1.18
C ALA A 594 -25.31 -2.78 -1.42
N PRO A 595 -25.85 -1.58 -1.75
CA PRO A 595 -27.27 -1.45 -2.07
C PRO A 595 -27.72 -2.20 -3.33
N LEU A 596 -26.80 -2.52 -4.25
CA LEU A 596 -27.09 -3.24 -5.51
C LEU A 596 -27.23 -4.75 -5.30
N GLY A 597 -26.74 -5.30 -4.20
CA GLY A 597 -26.79 -6.73 -3.85
C GLY A 597 -28.07 -7.14 -3.10
N LYS A 598 -28.96 -6.19 -2.86
CA LYS A 598 -30.27 -6.39 -2.24
C LYS A 598 -31.37 -6.33 -3.29
#